data_d9122caed633f2ab38404fe497c58456
#
_entry.id   d9122caed633f2ab38404fe497c58456
#
_cell.length_a   1.000
_cell.length_b   1.000
_cell.length_c   1.000
_cell.angle_alpha   90.00
_cell.angle_beta   90.00
_cell.angle_gamma   90.00
#
_symmetry.space_group_name_H-M   'P 1'
#
loop_
_entity.id
_entity.type
_entity.pdbx_description
1 polymer ?
#
loop_
_entity_poly.entity_id
_entity_poly.type
_entity_poly.pdbx_seq_one_letter_code
_entity_poly.pdbx_strand_id
1 'polypeptide(L)'
;MKQSSFLNSRFRLSTGAFLFAALLAFAGSSASAKGVATVAMEKAPVVEKKSASAAADEAILRKFYTEVVLKVGKLDNKQVERVCTPALLRELRKVYAEEYDGTGYGIWIFRTCINGGDDTAGVLDIRLRNGRDYVVTYNDGGVKGETIVRMVTRNGRSMIDKIVRRDKGCR
;
A
#
# COMPACT_ATOMS: atom_id res chain seq x y z
N MET A 1 23.00 -44.08 6.70
CA MET A 1 23.42 -43.71 8.06
C MET A 1 24.37 -42.52 7.98
N LYS A 2 23.91 -41.30 8.30
CA LYS A 2 24.75 -40.19 8.78
C LYS A 2 23.79 -39.17 9.42
N GLN A 3 23.85 -39.09 10.74
CA GLN A 3 23.23 -38.06 11.59
C GLN A 3 24.16 -36.86 11.63
N SER A 4 23.61 -35.68 11.69
CA SER A 4 24.24 -34.47 12.23
C SER A 4 23.14 -33.45 12.48
N SER A 5 22.84 -33.25 13.66
CA SER A 5 23.31 -32.27 14.67
C SER A 5 22.48 -30.99 14.66
N PHE A 6 21.63 -30.93 15.67
CA PHE A 6 20.92 -29.76 16.18
C PHE A 6 21.93 -28.73 16.70
N LEU A 7 21.75 -27.49 16.35
CA LEU A 7 22.35 -26.34 17.04
C LEU A 7 21.27 -25.36 17.45
N ASN A 8 20.99 -25.43 18.76
CA ASN A 8 20.26 -24.44 19.52
C ASN A 8 20.96 -23.08 19.45
N SER A 9 20.28 -22.03 19.09
CA SER A 9 20.74 -20.67 19.30
C SER A 9 19.73 -19.90 20.15
N ARG A 10 20.23 -19.48 21.29
CA ARG A 10 19.56 -18.91 22.47
C ARG A 10 18.96 -17.54 22.19
N PHE A 11 17.72 -17.37 22.60
CA PHE A 11 17.04 -16.10 22.79
C PHE A 11 17.80 -15.25 23.83
N ARG A 12 18.07 -14.00 23.48
CA ARG A 12 18.40 -12.95 24.45
C ARG A 12 17.25 -11.95 24.49
N LEU A 13 16.51 -11.97 25.57
CA LEU A 13 15.63 -10.88 25.99
C LEU A 13 16.51 -9.69 26.40
N SER A 14 16.21 -8.53 25.85
CA SER A 14 16.72 -7.24 26.35
C SER A 14 15.54 -6.42 26.83
N THR A 15 15.42 -6.35 28.16
CA THR A 15 14.48 -5.52 28.89
C THR A 15 15.09 -4.12 29.01
N GLY A 16 14.47 -3.15 28.34
CA GLY A 16 14.82 -1.73 28.49
C GLY A 16 13.61 -0.95 28.97
N ALA A 17 13.52 -0.73 30.29
CA ALA A 17 12.58 0.18 30.92
C ALA A 17 13.07 1.61 30.79
N PHE A 18 12.27 2.51 30.23
CA PHE A 18 12.48 3.95 30.35
C PHE A 18 11.22 4.57 30.95
N LEU A 19 11.34 4.87 32.25
CA LEU A 19 10.46 5.77 33.00
C LEU A 19 10.87 7.22 32.66
N PHE A 20 9.92 8.03 32.19
CA PHE A 20 10.02 9.49 32.29
C PHE A 20 8.71 10.03 32.83
N ALA A 21 8.76 10.40 34.12
CA ALA A 21 7.77 11.24 34.76
C ALA A 21 8.20 12.71 34.59
N ALA A 22 7.30 13.55 34.10
CA ALA A 22 7.42 14.99 34.24
C ALA A 22 6.05 15.57 34.61
N LEU A 23 5.88 15.83 35.88
CA LEU A 23 4.82 16.66 36.45
C LEU A 23 5.20 18.13 36.17
N LEU A 24 4.27 18.89 35.61
CA LEU A 24 4.26 20.35 35.70
C LEU A 24 2.85 20.82 36.01
N ALA A 25 2.65 21.15 37.27
CA ALA A 25 1.49 21.88 37.79
C ALA A 25 1.64 23.38 37.42
N PHE A 26 0.62 23.97 36.84
CA PHE A 26 0.45 25.41 36.80
C PHE A 26 -0.94 25.74 37.33
N ALA A 27 -0.98 26.31 38.55
CA ALA A 27 -2.11 26.98 39.10
C ALA A 27 -2.06 28.46 38.67
N GLY A 28 -3.22 29.02 38.35
CA GLY A 28 -3.29 30.47 38.08
C GLY A 28 -4.66 30.89 37.54
N SER A 29 -5.56 31.23 38.51
CA SER A 29 -6.38 32.42 38.60
C SER A 29 -7.50 32.70 37.62
N SER A 30 -8.67 32.75 38.22
CA SER A 30 -9.95 33.32 37.80
C SER A 30 -9.89 34.74 37.22
N ALA A 31 -10.63 34.95 36.14
CA ALA A 31 -11.31 36.24 35.90
C ALA A 31 -12.57 36.00 35.06
N SER A 32 -13.69 36.40 35.63
CA SER A 32 -15.03 36.42 35.05
C SER A 32 -15.12 37.53 34.01
N ALA A 33 -15.59 37.20 32.80
CA ALA A 33 -16.22 38.19 31.93
C ALA A 33 -17.26 37.50 31.04
N LYS A 34 -18.51 37.87 31.24
CA LYS A 34 -19.65 37.58 30.34
C LYS A 34 -19.40 38.23 28.98
N GLY A 35 -19.41 37.43 27.95
CA GLY A 35 -19.43 37.89 26.56
C GLY A 35 -19.91 36.75 25.69
N VAL A 36 -21.23 36.71 25.40
CA VAL A 36 -21.81 35.81 24.42
C VAL A 36 -21.36 36.30 23.05
N ALA A 37 -20.37 35.62 22.46
CA ALA A 37 -20.07 35.73 21.05
C ALA A 37 -20.07 34.29 20.50
N THR A 38 -21.17 33.94 19.83
CA THR A 38 -21.29 32.72 19.03
C THR A 38 -20.32 32.85 17.84
N VAL A 39 -19.07 32.46 18.03
CA VAL A 39 -18.12 32.34 16.92
C VAL A 39 -18.41 30.96 16.30
N ALA A 40 -19.07 31.00 15.14
CA ALA A 40 -19.11 29.85 14.25
C ALA A 40 -17.67 29.45 13.95
N MET A 41 -17.22 28.35 14.57
CA MET A 41 -15.90 27.76 14.35
C MET A 41 -15.95 27.08 13.00
N GLU A 42 -15.64 27.86 11.96
CA GLU A 42 -15.40 27.39 10.61
C GLU A 42 -14.28 26.35 10.69
N LYS A 43 -14.64 25.08 10.53
CA LYS A 43 -13.76 23.95 10.56
C LYS A 43 -12.84 24.05 9.35
N ALA A 44 -11.69 24.70 9.52
CA ALA A 44 -10.65 24.75 8.51
C ALA A 44 -10.35 23.31 8.02
N PRO A 45 -10.22 23.10 6.71
CA PRO A 45 -9.91 21.79 6.18
C PRO A 45 -8.54 21.36 6.76
N VAL A 46 -8.53 20.30 7.56
CA VAL A 46 -7.32 19.66 8.03
C VAL A 46 -6.64 19.09 6.79
N VAL A 47 -5.71 19.83 6.22
CA VAL A 47 -4.79 19.32 5.20
C VAL A 47 -3.88 18.33 5.93
N GLU A 48 -4.29 17.08 5.95
CA GLU A 48 -3.52 15.98 6.52
C GLU A 48 -2.18 15.89 5.77
N LYS A 49 -1.10 16.30 6.42
CA LYS A 49 0.25 16.28 5.85
C LYS A 49 0.63 14.83 5.58
N LYS A 50 0.46 14.39 4.34
CA LYS A 50 0.80 13.04 3.87
C LYS A 50 2.21 12.69 4.31
N SER A 51 2.38 11.57 5.02
CA SER A 51 3.72 11.17 5.47
C SER A 51 4.62 10.90 4.26
N ALA A 52 5.93 11.15 4.38
CA ALA A 52 6.90 10.89 3.31
C ALA A 52 6.83 9.42 2.81
N SER A 53 6.56 8.50 3.70
CA SER A 53 6.35 7.08 3.36
C SER A 53 5.11 6.88 2.49
N ALA A 54 4.00 7.54 2.79
CA ALA A 54 2.76 7.42 2.01
C ALA A 54 2.92 8.02 0.60
N ALA A 55 3.66 9.12 0.48
CA ALA A 55 3.97 9.72 -0.82
C ALA A 55 4.84 8.80 -1.69
N ALA A 56 5.85 8.14 -1.07
CA ALA A 56 6.69 7.17 -1.77
C ALA A 56 5.91 5.93 -2.22
N ASP A 57 5.03 5.39 -1.37
CA ASP A 57 4.16 4.27 -1.70
C ASP A 57 3.25 4.59 -2.89
N GLU A 58 2.63 5.76 -2.87
CA GLU A 58 1.77 6.22 -3.98
C GLU A 58 2.53 6.37 -5.28
N ALA A 59 3.74 6.94 -5.25
CA ALA A 59 4.57 7.08 -6.44
C ALA A 59 4.90 5.71 -7.06
N ILE A 60 5.24 4.71 -6.23
CA ILE A 60 5.50 3.33 -6.67
C ILE A 60 4.24 2.72 -7.29
N LEU A 61 3.09 2.83 -6.62
CA LEU A 61 1.83 2.29 -7.13
C LEU A 61 1.42 2.94 -8.44
N ARG A 62 1.52 4.27 -8.54
CA ARG A 62 1.20 5.02 -9.76
C ARG A 62 2.06 4.55 -10.93
N LYS A 63 3.37 4.46 -10.72
CA LYS A 63 4.30 3.98 -11.73
C LYS A 63 4.01 2.54 -12.13
N PHE A 64 3.80 1.65 -11.15
CA PHE A 64 3.49 0.25 -11.41
C PHE A 64 2.21 0.06 -12.23
N TYR A 65 1.14 0.76 -11.87
CA TYR A 65 -0.11 0.68 -12.64
C TYR A 65 0.04 1.25 -14.04
N THR A 66 0.71 2.40 -14.20
CA THR A 66 0.86 3.05 -15.53
C THR A 66 1.79 2.26 -16.45
N GLU A 67 2.91 1.75 -15.93
CA GLU A 67 3.95 1.14 -16.76
C GLU A 67 3.83 -0.39 -16.89
N VAL A 68 3.07 -1.04 -15.99
CA VAL A 68 2.98 -2.50 -15.94
C VAL A 68 1.55 -2.99 -16.07
N VAL A 69 0.65 -2.54 -15.18
CA VAL A 69 -0.72 -3.11 -15.09
C VAL A 69 -1.60 -2.69 -16.25
N LEU A 70 -1.60 -1.40 -16.59
CA LEU A 70 -2.47 -0.80 -17.61
C LEU A 70 -1.78 -0.65 -18.97
N LYS A 71 -0.48 -0.99 -19.05
CA LYS A 71 0.27 -0.90 -20.29
C LYS A 71 -0.14 -2.01 -21.25
N VAL A 72 -0.42 -1.64 -22.49
CA VAL A 72 -0.61 -2.57 -23.59
C VAL A 72 0.75 -3.02 -24.13
N GLY A 73 0.89 -4.30 -24.42
CA GLY A 73 2.09 -4.87 -25.03
C GLY A 73 2.90 -5.79 -24.10
N LYS A 74 4.19 -5.98 -24.43
CA LYS A 74 5.03 -6.95 -23.72
C LYS A 74 5.33 -6.52 -22.30
N LEU A 75 4.99 -7.37 -21.32
CA LEU A 75 5.30 -7.18 -19.93
C LEU A 75 6.82 -7.25 -19.67
N ASP A 76 7.37 -6.27 -18.94
CA ASP A 76 8.72 -6.36 -18.39
C ASP A 76 8.70 -7.02 -17.01
N ASN A 77 8.99 -8.32 -16.96
CA ASN A 77 9.04 -9.08 -15.71
C ASN A 77 9.99 -8.47 -14.67
N LYS A 78 11.09 -7.82 -15.09
CA LYS A 78 12.03 -7.17 -14.17
C LYS A 78 11.41 -5.99 -13.42
N GLN A 79 10.46 -5.29 -14.02
CA GLN A 79 9.72 -4.23 -13.32
C GLN A 79 8.84 -4.82 -12.22
N VAL A 80 8.16 -5.93 -12.49
CA VAL A 80 7.34 -6.65 -11.48
C VAL A 80 8.21 -7.13 -10.32
N GLU A 81 9.33 -7.79 -10.62
CA GLU A 81 10.26 -8.34 -9.63
C GLU A 81 10.87 -7.26 -8.73
N ARG A 82 11.03 -6.06 -9.25
CA ARG A 82 11.63 -4.93 -8.52
C ARG A 82 10.74 -4.33 -7.47
N VAL A 83 9.41 -4.38 -7.67
CA VAL A 83 8.44 -3.68 -6.82
C VAL A 83 7.54 -4.61 -6.00
N CYS A 84 7.46 -5.90 -6.33
CA CYS A 84 6.64 -6.88 -5.61
C CYS A 84 7.48 -7.70 -4.62
N THR A 85 6.88 -8.06 -3.48
CA THR A 85 7.53 -8.96 -2.52
C THR A 85 7.68 -10.37 -3.09
N PRO A 86 8.66 -11.16 -2.60
CA PRO A 86 8.80 -12.56 -3.02
C PRO A 86 7.53 -13.41 -2.80
N ALA A 87 6.72 -13.07 -1.79
CA ALA A 87 5.46 -13.76 -1.54
C ALA A 87 4.45 -13.49 -2.65
N LEU A 88 4.27 -12.22 -3.01
CA LEU A 88 3.39 -11.82 -4.11
C LEU A 88 3.87 -12.35 -5.45
N LEU A 89 5.18 -12.34 -5.71
CA LEU A 89 5.74 -12.90 -6.95
C LEU A 89 5.42 -14.40 -7.13
N ARG A 90 5.44 -15.18 -6.03
CA ARG A 90 5.02 -16.60 -6.09
C ARG A 90 3.53 -16.73 -6.42
N GLU A 91 2.69 -15.90 -5.83
CA GLU A 91 1.25 -15.87 -6.15
C GLU A 91 1.01 -15.52 -7.61
N LEU A 92 1.66 -14.46 -8.12
CA LEU A 92 1.54 -14.02 -9.51
C LEU A 92 2.01 -15.08 -10.51
N ARG A 93 3.08 -15.82 -10.19
CA ARG A 93 3.54 -16.93 -11.03
C ARG A 93 2.54 -18.08 -11.07
N LYS A 94 1.93 -18.42 -9.92
CA LYS A 94 0.88 -19.42 -9.84
C LYS A 94 -0.31 -19.03 -10.70
N VAL A 95 -0.80 -17.80 -10.57
CA VAL A 95 -1.90 -17.27 -11.39
C VAL A 95 -1.56 -17.34 -12.89
N TYR A 96 -0.33 -17.00 -13.26
CA TYR A 96 0.12 -17.09 -14.65
C TYR A 96 0.08 -18.52 -15.18
N ALA A 97 0.60 -19.49 -14.41
CA ALA A 97 0.67 -20.89 -14.79
C ALA A 97 -0.69 -21.60 -14.85
N GLU A 98 -1.74 -21.01 -14.27
CA GLU A 98 -3.13 -21.52 -14.40
C GLU A 98 -3.74 -21.23 -15.79
N GLU A 99 -3.24 -20.23 -16.51
CA GLU A 99 -3.81 -19.77 -17.78
C GLU A 99 -2.85 -19.90 -18.97
N TYR A 100 -1.54 -19.91 -18.71
CA TYR A 100 -0.52 -19.87 -19.75
C TYR A 100 0.65 -20.80 -19.47
N ASP A 101 1.22 -21.36 -20.52
CA ASP A 101 2.50 -22.08 -20.45
C ASP A 101 3.69 -21.11 -20.33
N GLY A 102 4.78 -21.60 -19.72
CA GLY A 102 6.03 -20.85 -19.62
C GLY A 102 6.20 -20.06 -18.33
N THR A 103 6.96 -18.96 -18.40
CA THR A 103 7.31 -18.15 -17.24
C THR A 103 6.79 -16.72 -17.36
N GLY A 104 5.99 -16.28 -16.38
CA GLY A 104 5.42 -14.94 -16.37
C GLY A 104 4.80 -14.61 -15.03
N TYR A 105 4.08 -13.52 -14.99
CA TYR A 105 3.34 -13.04 -13.84
C TYR A 105 1.90 -12.69 -14.23
N GLY A 106 0.92 -13.19 -13.48
CA GLY A 106 -0.51 -12.93 -13.67
C GLY A 106 -0.91 -11.51 -13.27
N ILE A 107 -0.40 -10.50 -14.00
CA ILE A 107 -0.60 -9.08 -13.68
C ILE A 107 -2.04 -8.63 -13.83
N TRP A 108 -2.83 -9.31 -14.64
CA TRP A 108 -4.24 -9.00 -14.84
C TRP A 108 -5.08 -9.03 -13.56
N ILE A 109 -4.63 -9.70 -12.49
CA ILE A 109 -5.35 -9.68 -11.21
C ILE A 109 -5.32 -8.31 -10.50
N PHE A 110 -4.48 -7.36 -10.97
CA PHE A 110 -4.44 -5.99 -10.46
C PHE A 110 -5.45 -5.06 -11.16
N ARG A 111 -6.08 -5.51 -12.25
CA ARG A 111 -6.97 -4.69 -13.07
C ARG A 111 -8.38 -5.30 -13.13
N THR A 112 -9.28 -4.65 -13.88
CA THR A 112 -10.62 -5.19 -14.15
C THR A 112 -10.50 -6.50 -14.93
N CYS A 113 -11.48 -7.37 -14.77
CA CYS A 113 -11.59 -8.58 -15.58
C CYS A 113 -12.09 -8.30 -17.01
N ILE A 114 -12.48 -7.06 -17.28
CA ILE A 114 -12.88 -6.61 -18.61
C ILE A 114 -11.62 -5.99 -19.21
N ASN A 115 -11.02 -6.70 -20.16
CA ASN A 115 -9.88 -6.18 -20.92
C ASN A 115 -10.35 -5.02 -21.81
N GLY A 116 -10.29 -3.83 -21.27
CA GLY A 116 -10.44 -2.60 -22.05
C GLY A 116 -9.15 -2.37 -22.79
N GLY A 117 -8.28 -2.20 -23.01
CA GLY A 117 -6.96 -2.13 -23.65
C GLY A 117 -6.93 -1.14 -24.80
N ASP A 118 -7.44 0.05 -24.52
CA ASP A 118 -7.24 1.19 -25.40
C ASP A 118 -6.30 2.24 -24.80
N ASP A 119 -5.96 3.22 -25.59
CA ASP A 119 -5.05 4.32 -25.22
C ASP A 119 -5.58 5.23 -24.11
N THR A 120 -6.80 5.00 -23.62
CA THR A 120 -7.40 5.77 -22.52
C THR A 120 -7.12 5.19 -21.15
N ALA A 121 -6.40 4.07 -21.07
CA ALA A 121 -6.05 3.46 -19.78
C ALA A 121 -5.15 4.37 -18.94
N GLY A 122 -5.48 4.52 -17.64
CA GLY A 122 -4.69 5.34 -16.75
C GLY A 122 -5.14 5.31 -15.30
N VAL A 123 -4.25 5.71 -14.41
CA VAL A 123 -4.54 5.84 -12.98
C VAL A 123 -5.29 7.14 -12.73
N LEU A 124 -6.50 7.04 -12.14
CA LEU A 124 -7.35 8.17 -11.79
C LEU A 124 -7.02 8.69 -10.39
N ASP A 125 -6.90 7.80 -9.40
CA ASP A 125 -6.68 8.17 -8.00
C ASP A 125 -5.94 7.06 -7.25
N ILE A 126 -5.14 7.45 -6.25
CA ILE A 126 -4.52 6.54 -5.27
C ILE A 126 -4.67 7.17 -3.89
N ARG A 127 -5.39 6.50 -3.01
CA ARG A 127 -5.62 7.01 -1.64
C ARG A 127 -5.31 5.94 -0.60
N LEU A 128 -4.71 6.37 0.49
CA LEU A 128 -4.51 5.54 1.67
C LEU A 128 -5.88 5.23 2.30
N ARG A 129 -6.14 3.95 2.57
CA ARG A 129 -7.38 3.49 3.22
C ARG A 129 -7.17 3.30 4.71
N ASN A 130 -6.25 2.41 5.09
CA ASN A 130 -5.85 2.18 6.46
C ASN A 130 -4.46 1.55 6.50
N GLY A 131 -3.68 1.82 7.56
CA GLY A 131 -2.32 1.30 7.67
C GLY A 131 -1.51 1.60 6.41
N ARG A 132 -1.24 0.57 5.60
CA ARG A 132 -0.59 0.70 4.28
C ARG A 132 -1.39 0.01 3.17
N ASP A 133 -2.70 -0.06 3.31
CA ASP A 133 -3.63 -0.49 2.27
C ASP A 133 -4.07 0.73 1.45
N TYR A 134 -3.82 0.68 0.15
CA TYR A 134 -4.14 1.74 -0.79
C TYR A 134 -5.27 1.32 -1.72
N VAL A 135 -6.24 2.20 -1.90
CA VAL A 135 -7.25 2.08 -2.95
C VAL A 135 -6.66 2.71 -4.20
N VAL A 136 -6.50 1.92 -5.24
CA VAL A 136 -6.08 2.38 -6.57
C VAL A 136 -7.30 2.37 -7.46
N THR A 137 -7.68 3.54 -7.95
CA THR A 137 -8.76 3.73 -8.92
C THR A 137 -8.15 4.02 -10.29
N TYR A 138 -8.62 3.37 -11.31
CA TYR A 138 -8.08 3.49 -12.66
C TYR A 138 -9.17 3.40 -13.72
N ASN A 139 -8.86 3.89 -14.91
CA ASN A 139 -9.59 3.61 -16.13
C ASN A 139 -8.84 2.52 -16.91
N ASP A 140 -9.55 1.48 -17.34
CA ASP A 140 -9.01 0.36 -18.08
C ASP A 140 -9.79 0.23 -19.39
N GLY A 141 -9.39 1.01 -20.39
CA GLY A 141 -10.04 1.03 -21.68
C GLY A 141 -11.52 1.44 -21.63
N GLY A 142 -11.83 2.54 -20.96
CA GLY A 142 -13.19 3.03 -20.78
C GLY A 142 -13.94 2.43 -19.57
N VAL A 143 -13.37 1.39 -18.92
CA VAL A 143 -13.97 0.77 -17.73
C VAL A 143 -13.27 1.26 -16.47
N LYS A 144 -14.01 1.89 -15.56
CA LYS A 144 -13.49 2.31 -14.26
C LYS A 144 -13.37 1.12 -13.33
N GLY A 145 -12.15 0.87 -12.83
CA GLY A 145 -11.85 -0.17 -11.87
C GLY A 145 -11.30 0.35 -10.54
N GLU A 146 -11.36 -0.51 -9.51
CA GLU A 146 -10.83 -0.24 -8.19
C GLU A 146 -10.22 -1.49 -7.57
N THR A 147 -8.96 -1.43 -7.19
CA THR A 147 -8.25 -2.52 -6.51
C THR A 147 -7.64 -2.02 -5.20
N ILE A 148 -7.65 -2.83 -4.16
CA ILE A 148 -7.00 -2.52 -2.88
C ILE A 148 -5.70 -3.30 -2.78
N VAL A 149 -4.60 -2.57 -2.65
CA VAL A 149 -3.24 -3.09 -2.65
C VAL A 149 -2.57 -2.77 -1.32
N ARG A 150 -1.89 -3.74 -0.73
CA ARG A 150 -1.07 -3.54 0.48
C ARG A 150 0.37 -3.28 0.13
N MET A 151 0.93 -2.23 0.73
CA MET A 151 2.34 -1.91 0.70
C MET A 151 3.04 -2.35 1.99
N VAL A 152 4.30 -2.73 1.90
CA VAL A 152 5.17 -3.00 3.06
C VAL A 152 6.55 -2.39 2.86
N THR A 153 7.29 -2.20 3.95
CA THR A 153 8.70 -1.85 3.87
C THR A 153 9.55 -3.10 4.13
N ARG A 154 10.42 -3.44 3.19
CA ARG A 154 11.42 -4.51 3.35
C ARG A 154 12.80 -3.96 2.99
N ASN A 155 13.75 -4.13 3.89
CA ASN A 155 15.13 -3.62 3.72
C ASN A 155 15.17 -2.14 3.33
N GLY A 156 14.35 -1.30 4.00
CA GLY A 156 14.26 0.14 3.75
C GLY A 156 13.53 0.53 2.45
N ARG A 157 12.98 -0.42 1.69
CA ARG A 157 12.30 -0.16 0.43
C ARG A 157 10.81 -0.47 0.53
N SER A 158 9.99 0.39 -0.02
CA SER A 158 8.55 0.15 -0.19
C SER A 158 8.32 -0.87 -1.30
N MET A 159 7.48 -1.87 -1.02
CA MET A 159 7.15 -2.94 -1.95
C MET A 159 5.67 -3.28 -1.90
N ILE A 160 5.11 -3.73 -3.01
CA ILE A 160 3.76 -4.28 -3.10
C ILE A 160 3.78 -5.69 -2.50
N ASP A 161 2.94 -5.94 -1.50
CA ASP A 161 2.94 -7.21 -0.76
C ASP A 161 1.79 -8.14 -1.14
N LYS A 162 0.61 -7.58 -1.34
CA LYS A 162 -0.55 -8.39 -1.77
C LYS A 162 -1.68 -7.52 -2.32
N ILE A 163 -2.57 -8.16 -3.05
CA ILE A 163 -3.88 -7.61 -3.41
C ILE A 163 -4.84 -7.96 -2.27
N VAL A 164 -5.31 -6.94 -1.54
CA VAL A 164 -6.24 -7.10 -0.41
C VAL A 164 -7.65 -7.34 -0.92
N ARG A 165 -8.04 -6.64 -1.99
CA ARG A 165 -9.30 -6.79 -2.68
C ARG A 165 -9.09 -6.54 -4.17
N ARG A 166 -9.50 -7.49 -4.99
CA ARG A 166 -9.59 -7.34 -6.45
C ARG A 166 -10.76 -6.41 -6.82
N ASP A 167 -10.75 -5.94 -8.05
CA ASP A 167 -11.88 -5.23 -8.59
C ASP A 167 -13.17 -6.05 -8.52
N LYS A 168 -14.30 -5.37 -8.28
CA LYS A 168 -15.61 -6.02 -8.13
C LYS A 168 -16.14 -6.65 -9.44
N GLY A 169 -15.65 -6.21 -10.57
CA GLY A 169 -15.94 -6.79 -11.87
C GLY A 169 -15.30 -8.16 -12.07
N CYS A 170 -14.31 -8.52 -11.27
CA CYS A 170 -13.66 -9.82 -11.26
C CYS A 170 -14.43 -10.78 -10.33
N ARG A 171 -15.18 -11.69 -10.89
CA ARG A 171 -15.84 -12.78 -10.16
C ARG A 171 -14.98 -14.04 -10.18
#